data_b3e3ceca85cf7db5d03db4b4ed1c5026
#
_entry.id   b3e3ceca85cf7db5d03db4b4ed1c5026
#
_cell.length_a   1.000
_cell.length_b   1.000
_cell.length_c   1.000
_cell.angle_alpha   90.00
_cell.angle_beta   90.00
_cell.angle_gamma   90.00
#
_symmetry.space_group_name_H-M   'P 1'
#
loop_
_entity.id
_entity.type
_entity.pdbx_description
1 polymer ?
#
loop_
_entity_poly.entity_id
_entity_poly.type
_entity_poly.pdbx_seq_one_letter_code
_entity_poly.pdbx_strand_id
1 'polypeptide(L)'
;MIQNKLFRDSLAAIPAEQKAEFDLSFGIAERISEILKAKGLTQKDFARLLNKRDSEISKWLTGRHNFTTQTIARIETALGSKLISIAHWLSYA
;
A
#
# COMPACT_ATOMS: atom_id res chain seq x y z
N MET A 1 14.17 25.05 16.66
CA MET A 1 13.93 23.82 17.36
C MET A 1 15.10 22.90 17.20
N ILE A 2 15.70 22.60 18.32
CA ILE A 2 16.92 21.87 18.26
C ILE A 2 16.78 20.46 17.85
N GLN A 3 15.77 19.81 18.40
CA GLN A 3 15.51 18.45 18.00
C GLN A 3 15.31 18.37 16.51
N ASN A 4 15.02 19.49 15.91
CA ASN A 4 14.78 19.50 14.49
C ASN A 4 16.02 19.33 13.67
N LYS A 5 17.18 19.74 14.19
CA LYS A 5 18.40 19.53 13.46
C LYS A 5 18.73 18.05 13.37
N LEU A 6 18.74 17.36 14.52
CA LEU A 6 18.98 15.94 14.55
C LEU A 6 17.92 15.19 13.76
N PHE A 7 16.68 15.58 13.91
CA PHE A 7 15.59 14.96 13.21
C PHE A 7 15.73 15.14 11.69
N ARG A 8 16.04 16.36 11.25
CA ARG A 8 16.24 16.62 9.82
C ARG A 8 17.45 15.89 9.26
N ASP A 9 18.53 15.80 10.05
CA ASP A 9 19.71 15.07 9.62
C ASP A 9 19.38 13.59 9.44
N SER A 10 18.58 13.03 10.35
CA SER A 10 18.13 11.64 10.24
C SER A 10 17.26 11.44 9.01
N LEU A 11 16.35 12.34 8.75
CA LEU A 11 15.49 12.26 7.57
C LEU A 11 16.29 12.43 6.28
N ALA A 12 17.26 13.33 6.29
CA ALA A 12 18.10 13.55 5.13
C ALA A 12 18.98 12.36 4.82
N ALA A 13 19.22 11.50 5.81
CA ALA A 13 20.01 10.29 5.58
C ALA A 13 19.22 9.19 4.90
N ILE A 14 17.89 9.29 4.84
CA ILE A 14 17.07 8.31 4.14
C ILE A 14 17.10 8.60 2.65
N PRO A 15 17.54 7.66 1.84
CA PRO A 15 17.55 7.87 0.39
C PRO A 15 16.17 8.20 -0.13
N ALA A 16 16.10 9.11 -1.10
CA ALA A 16 14.84 9.56 -1.67
C ALA A 16 14.01 8.41 -2.24
N GLU A 17 14.66 7.46 -2.90
CA GLU A 17 13.94 6.33 -3.47
C GLU A 17 13.39 5.40 -2.41
N GLN A 18 14.08 5.26 -1.27
CA GLN A 18 13.58 4.46 -0.17
C GLN A 18 12.35 5.11 0.45
N LYS A 19 12.37 6.42 0.58
CA LYS A 19 11.20 7.15 1.06
C LYS A 19 10.03 6.99 0.11
N ALA A 20 10.29 7.09 -1.18
CA ALA A 20 9.25 6.91 -2.20
C ALA A 20 8.66 5.50 -2.15
N GLU A 21 9.49 4.50 -1.93
CA GLU A 21 9.04 3.12 -1.79
C GLU A 21 8.11 2.96 -0.59
N PHE A 22 8.49 3.53 0.56
CA PHE A 22 7.65 3.51 1.75
C PHE A 22 6.31 4.20 1.50
N ASP A 23 6.34 5.36 0.86
CA ASP A 23 5.13 6.12 0.55
C ASP A 23 4.19 5.30 -0.33
N LEU A 24 4.74 4.60 -1.32
CA LEU A 24 3.94 3.74 -2.20
C LEU A 24 3.33 2.57 -1.43
N SER A 25 4.13 1.90 -0.61
CA SER A 25 3.65 0.76 0.16
C SER A 25 2.57 1.15 1.15
N PHE A 26 2.75 2.26 1.84
CA PHE A 26 1.74 2.80 2.76
C PHE A 26 0.49 3.21 2.02
N GLY A 27 0.64 3.88 0.89
CA GLY A 27 -0.49 4.32 0.08
C GLY A 27 -1.32 3.15 -0.41
N ILE A 28 -0.68 2.08 -0.85
CA ILE A 28 -1.39 0.88 -1.29
C ILE A 28 -2.14 0.23 -0.12
N ALA A 29 -1.48 0.09 1.02
CA ALA A 29 -2.11 -0.49 2.21
C ALA A 29 -3.32 0.33 2.65
N GLU A 30 -3.19 1.65 2.66
CA GLU A 30 -4.27 2.56 3.01
C GLU A 30 -5.45 2.43 2.04
N ARG A 31 -5.14 2.36 0.75
CA ARG A 31 -6.17 2.21 -0.27
C ARG A 31 -6.93 0.91 -0.10
N ILE A 32 -6.22 -0.19 0.18
CA ILE A 32 -6.87 -1.47 0.46
C ILE A 32 -7.83 -1.32 1.63
N SER A 33 -7.37 -0.72 2.72
CA SER A 33 -8.20 -0.53 3.91
C SER A 33 -9.45 0.29 3.62
N GLU A 34 -9.32 1.34 2.82
CA GLU A 34 -10.45 2.17 2.40
C GLU A 34 -11.48 1.36 1.62
N ILE A 35 -11.01 0.54 0.68
CA ILE A 35 -11.90 -0.28 -0.14
C ILE A 35 -12.62 -1.31 0.71
N LEU A 36 -11.91 -1.97 1.61
CA LEU A 36 -12.51 -2.95 2.50
C LEU A 36 -13.59 -2.31 3.35
N LYS A 37 -13.30 -1.15 3.92
CA LYS A 37 -14.25 -0.42 4.74
C LYS A 37 -15.49 -0.03 3.93
N ALA A 38 -15.28 0.50 2.74
CA ALA A 38 -16.38 0.92 1.88
C ALA A 38 -17.28 -0.24 1.47
N LYS A 39 -16.71 -1.43 1.31
CA LYS A 39 -17.46 -2.62 0.92
C LYS A 39 -17.96 -3.45 2.10
N GLY A 40 -17.64 -3.03 3.31
CA GLY A 40 -18.05 -3.76 4.52
C GLY A 40 -17.32 -5.10 4.66
N LEU A 41 -16.12 -5.21 4.14
CA LEU A 41 -15.32 -6.42 4.21
C LEU A 41 -14.31 -6.35 5.35
N THR A 42 -14.15 -7.48 6.05
CA THR A 42 -13.12 -7.59 7.09
C THR A 42 -11.81 -8.06 6.47
N GLN A 43 -10.72 -7.98 7.25
CA GLN A 43 -9.45 -8.55 6.83
C GLN A 43 -9.58 -10.04 6.55
N LYS A 44 -10.39 -10.72 7.34
CA LYS A 44 -10.66 -12.14 7.19
C LYS A 44 -11.35 -12.44 5.86
N ASP A 45 -12.32 -11.62 5.51
CA ASP A 45 -13.00 -11.73 4.21
C ASP A 45 -12.01 -11.54 3.07
N PHE A 46 -11.14 -10.55 3.20
CA PHE A 46 -10.12 -10.25 2.20
C PHE A 46 -9.13 -11.42 2.06
N ALA A 47 -8.70 -11.98 3.18
CA ALA A 47 -7.82 -13.13 3.17
C ALA A 47 -8.45 -14.30 2.43
N ARG A 48 -9.73 -14.54 2.65
CA ARG A 48 -10.46 -15.60 1.94
C ARG A 48 -10.51 -15.35 0.44
N LEU A 49 -10.81 -14.10 0.06
CA LEU A 49 -10.88 -13.75 -1.37
C LEU A 49 -9.58 -14.05 -2.09
N LEU A 50 -8.46 -13.83 -1.42
CA LEU A 50 -7.14 -14.03 -1.99
C LEU A 50 -6.55 -15.40 -1.71
N ASN A 51 -7.26 -16.21 -0.93
CA ASN A 51 -6.77 -17.51 -0.48
C ASN A 51 -5.43 -17.36 0.25
N LYS A 52 -5.39 -16.43 1.18
CA LYS A 52 -4.22 -16.11 1.98
C LYS A 52 -4.56 -16.24 3.46
N ARG A 53 -3.53 -16.32 4.29
CA ARG A 53 -3.71 -16.36 5.74
C ARG A 53 -3.96 -14.95 6.28
N ASP A 54 -4.73 -14.89 7.37
CA ASP A 54 -4.98 -13.62 8.05
C ASP A 54 -3.68 -12.91 8.43
N SER A 55 -2.67 -13.69 8.86
CA SER A 55 -1.38 -13.12 9.24
C SER A 55 -0.65 -12.46 8.08
N GLU A 56 -0.78 -13.00 6.88
CA GLU A 56 -0.21 -12.40 5.68
C GLU A 56 -0.88 -11.07 5.36
N ILE A 57 -2.20 -11.06 5.42
CA ILE A 57 -2.96 -9.84 5.17
C ILE A 57 -2.63 -8.77 6.21
N SER A 58 -2.50 -9.16 7.48
CA SER A 58 -2.10 -8.21 8.52
C SER A 58 -0.75 -7.56 8.20
N LYS A 59 0.21 -8.34 7.72
CA LYS A 59 1.50 -7.81 7.31
C LYS A 59 1.37 -6.83 6.15
N TRP A 60 0.54 -7.13 5.18
CA TRP A 60 0.31 -6.24 4.05
C TRP A 60 -0.22 -4.88 4.51
N LEU A 61 -1.13 -4.91 5.48
CA LEU A 61 -1.80 -3.69 5.93
C LEU A 61 -0.97 -2.87 6.92
N THR A 62 0.21 -3.35 7.31
CA THR A 62 1.13 -2.52 8.10
C THR A 62 1.71 -1.38 7.29
N GLY A 63 1.64 -1.46 5.97
CA GLY A 63 2.21 -0.46 5.08
C GLY A 63 3.68 -0.70 4.74
N ARG A 64 4.26 -1.79 5.21
CA ARG A 64 5.67 -2.10 4.96
C ARG A 64 5.88 -3.17 3.90
N HIS A 65 4.80 -3.76 3.42
CA HIS A 65 4.89 -4.82 2.45
C HIS A 65 5.27 -4.26 1.07
N ASN A 66 6.16 -4.95 0.40
CA ASN A 66 6.53 -4.60 -0.97
C ASN A 66 5.60 -5.36 -1.93
N PHE A 67 4.58 -4.67 -2.40
CA PHE A 67 3.60 -5.26 -3.32
C PHE A 67 4.18 -5.36 -4.71
N THR A 68 4.12 -6.56 -5.29
CA THR A 68 4.48 -6.73 -6.69
C THR A 68 3.31 -6.31 -7.57
N THR A 69 3.59 -6.00 -8.84
CA THR A 69 2.52 -5.66 -9.78
C THR A 69 1.55 -6.82 -9.94
N GLN A 70 2.05 -8.05 -9.88
CA GLN A 70 1.19 -9.23 -9.94
C GLN A 70 0.21 -9.27 -8.76
N THR A 71 0.70 -8.99 -7.56
CA THR A 71 -0.14 -8.97 -6.38
C THR A 71 -1.14 -7.82 -6.43
N ILE A 72 -0.72 -6.65 -6.88
CA ILE A 72 -1.60 -5.49 -7.04
C ILE A 72 -2.75 -5.84 -8.00
N ALA A 73 -2.42 -6.42 -9.14
CA ALA A 73 -3.42 -6.80 -10.13
C ALA A 73 -4.41 -7.82 -9.56
N ARG A 74 -3.90 -8.77 -8.79
CA ARG A 74 -4.74 -9.78 -8.15
C ARG A 74 -5.71 -9.16 -7.15
N ILE A 75 -5.23 -8.23 -6.35
CA ILE A 75 -6.05 -7.53 -5.37
C ILE A 75 -7.12 -6.69 -6.07
N GLU A 76 -6.73 -5.95 -7.08
CA GLU A 76 -7.66 -5.12 -7.86
C GLU A 76 -8.77 -5.96 -8.47
N THR A 77 -8.39 -7.10 -9.01
CA THR A 77 -9.37 -8.02 -9.60
C THR A 77 -10.33 -8.57 -8.54
N ALA A 78 -9.78 -8.99 -7.41
CA ALA A 78 -10.59 -9.56 -6.34
C ALA A 78 -11.55 -8.55 -5.72
N LEU A 79 -11.11 -7.30 -5.56
CA LEU A 79 -11.92 -6.26 -4.94
C LEU A 79 -12.78 -5.48 -5.94
N GLY A 80 -12.48 -5.61 -7.23
CA GLY A 80 -13.19 -4.86 -8.26
C GLY A 80 -12.95 -3.35 -8.18
N SER A 81 -11.80 -2.94 -7.67
CA SER A 81 -11.45 -1.52 -7.50
C SER A 81 -9.97 -1.34 -7.73
N LYS A 82 -9.59 -0.19 -8.25
CA LYS A 82 -8.20 0.14 -8.50
C LYS A 82 -7.48 0.51 -7.21
N LEU A 83 -6.27 0.00 -7.03
CA LEU A 83 -5.38 0.41 -5.96
C LEU A 83 -4.49 1.54 -6.41
N ILE A 84 -3.98 1.46 -7.63
CA ILE A 84 -3.06 2.44 -8.18
C ILE A 84 -3.51 2.79 -9.59
N SER A 85 -3.00 3.91 -10.09
CA SER A 85 -3.15 4.27 -11.48
C SER A 85 -1.80 4.75 -12.00
N ILE A 86 -1.59 4.59 -13.30
CA ILE A 86 -0.36 5.00 -13.94
C ILE A 86 -0.62 6.34 -14.62
N ALA A 87 -0.09 7.39 -14.02
CA ALA A 87 -0.43 8.75 -14.42
C ALA A 87 -0.21 9.02 -15.90
N HIS A 88 0.95 8.58 -16.42
CA HIS A 88 1.28 8.84 -17.80
C HIS A 88 0.43 8.03 -18.76
N TRP A 89 0.16 6.77 -18.42
CA TRP A 89 -0.66 5.91 -19.27
C TRP A 89 -2.08 6.43 -19.40
N LEU A 90 -2.63 6.93 -18.32
CA LEU A 90 -3.99 7.43 -18.32
C LEU A 90 -4.18 8.62 -19.28
N SER A 91 -3.11 9.33 -19.58
CA SER A 91 -3.19 10.46 -20.51
C SER A 91 -3.45 10.02 -21.95
N TYR A 92 -3.31 8.75 -22.26
CA TYR A 92 -3.61 8.21 -23.59
C TYR A 92 -4.98 7.58 -23.70
N ALA A 93 -5.61 7.43 -22.58
CA ALA A 93 -6.96 6.85 -22.56
C ALA A 93 -7.99 7.93 -22.83
#